data_d168db4f366e7526ca097e4b614a23dc
#
_entry.id   d168db4f366e7526ca097e4b614a23dc
#
_cell.length_a   1.000
_cell.length_b   1.000
_cell.length_c   1.000
_cell.angle_alpha   90.00
_cell.angle_beta   90.00
_cell.angle_gamma   90.00
#
_symmetry.space_group_name_H-M   'P 1'
#
loop_
_entity.id
_entity.type
_entity.pdbx_description
1 polymer ?
#
loop_
_entity_poly.entity_id
_entity_poly.type
_entity_poly.pdbx_seq_one_letter_code
_entity_poly.pdbx_strand_id
1 'polypeptide(L)'
;MCVSDRNQKKDIAPIDAAAILDKVSRLPISTWSYRQEPPAVRHLGPMAQDFRAAFGLGDDDRTYFAVDAQGVALAAIQALDGLVTAQKKEIDRLSRQNQDLSRRLRAIEGRPRGH
;
A
#
# COMPACT_ATOMS: atom_id res chain seq x y z
N MET A 1 -18.21 -11.04 13.27
CA MET A 1 -17.62 -10.26 14.38
C MET A 1 -16.21 -10.74 14.65
N CYS A 2 -15.27 -9.83 14.79
CA CYS A 2 -13.88 -10.18 15.11
C CYS A 2 -13.60 -9.88 16.56
N VAL A 3 -13.05 -10.87 17.30
CA VAL A 3 -12.53 -10.65 18.63
C VAL A 3 -11.17 -9.99 18.49
N SER A 4 -11.01 -8.79 19.02
CA SER A 4 -9.76 -8.03 18.93
C SER A 4 -9.41 -7.32 20.24
N ASP A 5 -9.87 -7.89 21.36
CA ASP A 5 -9.53 -7.39 22.67
C ASP A 5 -8.04 -7.57 22.93
N ARG A 6 -7.36 -6.50 23.32
CA ARG A 6 -5.93 -6.50 23.64
C ARG A 6 -5.60 -7.59 24.67
N ASN A 7 -6.49 -7.83 25.63
CA ASN A 7 -6.26 -8.78 26.70
C ASN A 7 -6.40 -10.24 26.26
N GLN A 8 -6.91 -10.49 25.06
CA GLN A 8 -7.03 -11.82 24.48
C GLN A 8 -5.88 -12.16 23.54
N LYS A 9 -4.95 -11.22 23.34
CA LYS A 9 -3.81 -11.38 22.43
C LYS A 9 -2.53 -11.56 23.21
N LYS A 10 -1.59 -12.31 22.65
CA LYS A 10 -0.25 -12.52 23.21
C LYS A 10 0.79 -12.37 22.10
N ASP A 11 2.05 -12.29 22.49
CA ASP A 11 3.19 -12.24 21.57
C ASP A 11 3.05 -11.13 20.53
N ILE A 12 2.58 -9.96 20.97
CA ILE A 12 2.35 -8.81 20.10
C ILE A 12 3.69 -8.29 19.61
N ALA A 13 3.83 -8.17 18.28
CA ALA A 13 5.05 -7.71 17.65
C ALA A 13 4.76 -6.56 16.67
N PRO A 14 5.72 -5.65 16.50
CA PRO A 14 5.58 -4.59 15.49
C PRO A 14 5.67 -5.16 14.09
N ILE A 15 5.16 -4.40 13.11
CA ILE A 15 5.19 -4.77 11.70
C ILE A 15 6.00 -3.77 10.89
N ASP A 16 6.49 -4.21 9.74
CA ASP A 16 7.02 -3.35 8.70
C ASP A 16 5.92 -3.12 7.64
N ALA A 17 5.21 -2.01 7.77
CA ALA A 17 4.09 -1.70 6.89
C ALA A 17 4.53 -1.49 5.43
N ALA A 18 5.73 -0.97 5.21
CA ALA A 18 6.27 -0.78 3.86
C ALA A 18 6.52 -2.13 3.17
N ALA A 19 7.04 -3.12 3.90
CA ALA A 19 7.23 -4.47 3.38
C ALA A 19 5.89 -5.13 3.07
N ILE A 20 4.87 -4.91 3.90
CA ILE A 20 3.52 -5.41 3.66
C ILE A 20 2.94 -4.79 2.40
N LEU A 21 3.05 -3.48 2.22
CA LEU A 21 2.58 -2.79 1.02
C LEU A 21 3.23 -3.37 -0.25
N ASP A 22 4.53 -3.61 -0.21
CA ASP A 22 5.26 -4.19 -1.33
C ASP A 22 4.71 -5.58 -1.69
N LYS A 23 4.44 -6.41 -0.70
CA LYS A 23 3.85 -7.74 -0.91
C LYS A 23 2.42 -7.65 -1.45
N VAL A 24 1.61 -6.74 -0.92
CA VAL A 24 0.24 -6.52 -1.42
C VAL A 24 0.27 -6.11 -2.89
N SER A 25 1.21 -5.24 -3.28
CA SER A 25 1.32 -4.76 -4.67
C SER A 25 1.65 -5.89 -5.65
N ARG A 26 2.22 -6.99 -5.18
CA ARG A 26 2.60 -8.15 -6.00
C ARG A 26 1.69 -9.36 -5.81
N LEU A 27 0.75 -9.28 -4.88
CA LEU A 27 -0.16 -10.40 -4.59
C LEU A 27 -1.14 -10.60 -5.74
N PRO A 28 -1.21 -11.80 -6.35
CA PRO A 28 -2.20 -12.05 -7.38
C PRO A 28 -3.61 -12.00 -6.80
N ILE A 29 -4.46 -11.21 -7.42
CA ILE A 29 -5.87 -11.06 -7.02
C ILE A 29 -6.73 -11.32 -8.24
N SER A 30 -7.77 -12.14 -8.07
CA SER A 30 -8.65 -12.52 -9.15
C SER A 30 -10.09 -12.65 -8.67
N THR A 31 -11.00 -12.74 -9.62
CA THR A 31 -12.38 -13.13 -9.33
C THR A 31 -12.54 -14.62 -9.58
N TRP A 32 -13.40 -15.26 -8.82
CA TRP A 32 -13.57 -16.70 -8.86
C TRP A 32 -14.92 -17.09 -8.30
N SER A 33 -15.33 -18.36 -8.53
CA SER A 33 -16.49 -18.98 -7.89
C SER A 33 -16.04 -20.25 -7.20
N TYR A 34 -16.69 -20.63 -6.12
CA TYR A 34 -16.51 -21.97 -5.57
C TYR A 34 -17.07 -23.02 -6.55
N ARG A 35 -16.46 -24.21 -6.56
CA ARG A 35 -16.87 -25.26 -7.51
C ARG A 35 -18.32 -25.66 -7.38
N GLN A 36 -18.88 -25.54 -6.17
CA GLN A 36 -20.26 -25.93 -5.86
C GLN A 36 -21.28 -24.81 -6.05
N GLU A 37 -20.81 -23.62 -6.42
CA GLU A 37 -21.66 -22.45 -6.63
C GLU A 37 -22.07 -22.32 -8.10
N PRO A 38 -23.24 -21.69 -8.37
CA PRO A 38 -23.53 -21.26 -9.73
C PRO A 38 -22.44 -20.31 -10.25
N PRO A 39 -22.10 -20.40 -11.56
CA PRO A 39 -21.02 -19.54 -12.11
C PRO A 39 -21.30 -18.04 -12.01
N ALA A 40 -22.55 -17.64 -11.83
CA ALA A 40 -22.93 -16.23 -11.65
C ALA A 40 -22.53 -15.67 -10.28
N VAL A 41 -22.28 -16.54 -9.28
CA VAL A 41 -21.82 -16.11 -7.95
C VAL A 41 -20.32 -15.92 -8.01
N ARG A 42 -19.90 -14.66 -7.93
CA ARG A 42 -18.47 -14.31 -8.05
C ARG A 42 -17.94 -13.72 -6.75
N HIS A 43 -16.71 -14.06 -6.47
CA HIS A 43 -15.94 -13.56 -5.34
C HIS A 43 -14.69 -12.87 -5.86
N LEU A 44 -14.05 -12.08 -5.02
CA LEU A 44 -12.81 -11.36 -5.35
C LEU A 44 -11.81 -11.58 -4.22
N GLY A 45 -10.61 -11.96 -4.56
CA GLY A 45 -9.54 -12.07 -3.58
C GLY A 45 -8.38 -12.92 -4.07
N PRO A 46 -7.34 -13.03 -3.22
CA PRO A 46 -6.19 -13.87 -3.52
C PRO A 46 -6.51 -15.35 -3.27
N MET A 47 -5.66 -16.21 -3.82
CA MET A 47 -5.64 -17.62 -3.44
C MET A 47 -4.98 -17.74 -2.05
N ALA A 48 -5.48 -18.67 -1.25
CA ALA A 48 -4.96 -18.88 0.12
C ALA A 48 -3.49 -19.26 0.10
N GLN A 49 -3.05 -20.04 -0.88
CA GLN A 49 -1.65 -20.43 -1.06
C GLN A 49 -0.75 -19.21 -1.26
N ASP A 50 -1.17 -18.28 -2.11
CA ASP A 50 -0.41 -17.06 -2.38
C ASP A 50 -0.37 -16.14 -1.16
N PHE A 51 -1.49 -16.02 -0.47
CA PHE A 51 -1.58 -15.22 0.76
C PHE A 51 -0.64 -15.77 1.84
N ARG A 52 -0.67 -17.08 2.04
CA ARG A 52 0.20 -17.75 3.02
C ARG A 52 1.68 -17.57 2.67
N ALA A 53 2.04 -17.74 1.41
CA ALA A 53 3.41 -17.58 0.95
C ALA A 53 3.91 -16.13 1.14
N ALA A 54 3.04 -15.15 0.91
CA ALA A 54 3.40 -13.74 1.02
C ALA A 54 3.54 -13.28 2.47
N PHE A 55 2.60 -13.67 3.34
CA PHE A 55 2.48 -13.06 4.68
C PHE A 55 2.77 -14.01 5.83
N GLY A 56 2.76 -15.32 5.61
CA GLY A 56 3.01 -16.30 6.66
C GLY A 56 1.98 -16.28 7.79
N LEU A 57 0.76 -15.82 7.52
CA LEU A 57 -0.29 -15.69 8.52
C LEU A 57 -1.26 -16.88 8.46
N GLY A 58 -1.95 -17.11 9.57
CA GLY A 58 -2.86 -18.24 9.68
C GLY A 58 -2.14 -19.54 10.01
N ASP A 59 -2.84 -20.66 9.87
CA ASP A 59 -2.35 -21.97 10.28
C ASP A 59 -2.25 -23.00 9.15
N ASP A 60 -2.78 -22.70 7.96
CA ASP A 60 -2.64 -23.56 6.79
C ASP A 60 -2.61 -22.73 5.49
N ASP A 61 -2.48 -23.40 4.35
CA ASP A 61 -2.41 -22.76 3.05
C ASP A 61 -3.69 -22.89 2.21
N ARG A 62 -4.76 -23.42 2.78
CA ARG A 62 -6.04 -23.60 2.09
C ARG A 62 -7.07 -22.55 2.47
N THR A 63 -6.84 -21.87 3.57
CA THR A 63 -7.71 -20.82 4.08
C THR A 63 -6.87 -19.66 4.57
N TYR A 64 -7.46 -18.49 4.67
CA TYR A 64 -6.91 -17.38 5.44
C TYR A 64 -8.03 -16.74 6.24
N PHE A 65 -7.67 -16.19 7.39
CA PHE A 65 -8.66 -15.51 8.21
C PHE A 65 -8.96 -14.14 7.62
N ALA A 66 -10.25 -13.79 7.58
CA ALA A 66 -10.65 -12.46 7.11
C ALA A 66 -10.00 -11.34 7.94
N VAL A 67 -9.80 -11.56 9.24
CA VAL A 67 -9.14 -10.58 10.10
C VAL A 67 -7.69 -10.32 9.66
N ASP A 68 -7.00 -11.33 9.18
CA ASP A 68 -5.62 -11.19 8.69
C ASP A 68 -5.59 -10.40 7.38
N ALA A 69 -6.50 -10.68 6.46
CA ALA A 69 -6.62 -9.94 5.22
C ALA A 69 -6.96 -8.47 5.48
N GLN A 70 -7.84 -8.19 6.44
CA GLN A 70 -8.16 -6.82 6.85
C GLN A 70 -6.95 -6.12 7.47
N GLY A 71 -6.20 -6.81 8.34
CA GLY A 71 -5.00 -6.28 8.95
C GLY A 71 -3.92 -5.94 7.92
N VAL A 72 -3.70 -6.83 6.97
CA VAL A 72 -2.78 -6.59 5.84
C VAL A 72 -3.21 -5.36 5.04
N ALA A 73 -4.50 -5.23 4.74
CA ALA A 73 -5.02 -4.07 4.00
C ALA A 73 -4.82 -2.78 4.79
N LEU A 74 -5.11 -2.76 6.08
CA LEU A 74 -4.92 -1.59 6.93
C LEU A 74 -3.45 -1.18 7.00
N ALA A 75 -2.55 -2.14 7.18
CA ALA A 75 -1.11 -1.87 7.20
C ALA A 75 -0.62 -1.29 5.88
N ALA A 76 -1.09 -1.85 4.76
CA ALA A 76 -0.74 -1.37 3.42
C ALA A 76 -1.26 0.07 3.20
N ILE A 77 -2.46 0.38 3.66
CA ILE A 77 -3.03 1.73 3.56
C ILE A 77 -2.18 2.73 4.36
N GLN A 78 -1.77 2.37 5.58
CA GLN A 78 -0.91 3.23 6.39
C GLN A 78 0.42 3.52 5.70
N ALA A 79 1.05 2.49 5.12
CA ALA A 79 2.29 2.66 4.37
C ALA A 79 2.09 3.54 3.14
N LEU A 80 0.99 3.34 2.43
CA LEU A 80 0.65 4.14 1.25
C LEU A 80 0.41 5.61 1.63
N ASP A 81 -0.28 5.87 2.72
CA ASP A 81 -0.48 7.23 3.25
C ASP A 81 0.86 7.91 3.54
N GLY A 82 1.78 7.20 4.15
CA GLY A 82 3.13 7.70 4.40
C GLY A 82 3.87 8.08 3.13
N LEU A 83 3.77 7.25 2.08
CA LEU A 83 4.36 7.53 0.78
C LEU A 83 3.73 8.75 0.12
N VAL A 84 2.41 8.85 0.13
CA VAL A 84 1.69 10.00 -0.43
C VAL A 84 2.10 11.29 0.28
N THR A 85 2.20 11.26 1.61
CA THR A 85 2.64 12.41 2.40
C THR A 85 4.06 12.83 2.03
N ALA A 86 4.97 11.88 1.89
CA ALA A 86 6.36 12.16 1.48
C ALA A 86 6.41 12.73 0.06
N GLN A 87 5.61 12.19 -0.85
CA GLN A 87 5.53 12.68 -2.23
C GLN A 87 4.99 14.11 -2.31
N LYS A 88 3.99 14.44 -1.48
CA LYS A 88 3.46 15.82 -1.41
C LYS A 88 4.53 16.81 -0.99
N LYS A 89 5.34 16.46 0.01
CA LYS A 89 6.47 17.30 0.44
C LYS A 89 7.49 17.48 -0.66
N GLU A 90 7.80 16.41 -1.40
CA GLU A 90 8.74 16.46 -2.52
C GLU A 90 8.21 17.30 -3.67
N ILE A 91 6.91 17.18 -3.99
CA ILE A 91 6.26 18.01 -5.01
C ILE A 91 6.35 19.49 -4.62
N ASP A 92 6.06 19.84 -3.36
CA ASP A 92 6.15 21.22 -2.88
C ASP A 92 7.59 21.75 -2.99
N ARG A 93 8.57 20.92 -2.63
CA ARG A 93 9.99 21.29 -2.74
C ARG A 93 10.39 21.56 -4.19
N LEU A 94 10.01 20.65 -5.09
CA LEU A 94 10.30 20.79 -6.53
C LEU A 94 9.58 21.99 -7.14
N SER A 95 8.34 22.26 -6.72
CA SER A 95 7.58 23.42 -7.18
C SER A 95 8.27 24.72 -6.80
N ARG A 96 8.74 24.84 -5.55
CA ARG A 96 9.50 26.01 -5.08
C ARG A 96 10.80 26.17 -5.86
N GLN A 97 11.50 25.06 -6.10
CA GLN A 97 12.74 25.06 -6.87
C GLN A 97 12.50 25.53 -8.30
N ASN A 98 11.41 25.06 -8.93
CA ASN A 98 11.02 25.49 -10.27
C ASN A 98 10.68 26.96 -10.33
N GLN A 99 9.97 27.48 -9.33
CA GLN A 99 9.66 28.92 -9.23
C GLN A 99 10.93 29.75 -9.11
N ASP A 100 11.88 29.30 -8.28
CA ASP A 100 13.15 29.96 -8.11
C ASP A 100 13.97 29.96 -9.41
N LEU A 101 14.06 28.82 -10.08
CA LEU A 101 14.75 28.70 -11.36
C LEU A 101 14.09 29.57 -12.44
N SER A 102 12.76 29.63 -12.47
CA SER A 102 12.03 30.48 -13.40
C SER A 102 12.35 31.97 -13.19
N ARG A 103 12.43 32.40 -11.93
CA ARG A 103 12.81 33.78 -11.59
C ARG A 103 14.25 34.09 -12.00
N ARG A 104 15.17 33.16 -11.78
CA ARG A 104 16.57 33.30 -12.19
C ARG A 104 16.69 33.37 -13.70
N LEU A 105 15.93 32.56 -14.42
CA LEU A 105 15.92 32.56 -15.88
C LEU A 105 15.39 33.88 -16.42
N ARG A 106 14.29 34.38 -15.86
CA ARG A 106 13.76 35.71 -16.23
C ARG A 106 14.77 36.83 -15.99
N ALA A 107 15.48 36.79 -14.88
CA ALA A 107 16.51 37.77 -14.56
C ALA A 107 17.64 37.75 -15.59
N ILE A 108 18.04 36.57 -16.05
CA ILE A 108 19.07 36.41 -17.07
C ILE A 108 18.55 36.92 -18.45
N GLU A 109 17.33 36.54 -18.82
CA GLU A 109 16.72 36.96 -20.08
C GLU A 109 16.45 38.46 -20.13
N GLY A 110 16.12 39.08 -18.98
CA GLY A 110 15.86 40.49 -18.85
C GLY A 110 17.10 41.38 -18.80
N ARG A 111 18.31 40.78 -18.67
CA ARG A 111 19.55 41.56 -18.63
C ARG A 111 19.86 42.12 -20.03
N PRO A 112 20.21 43.42 -20.12
CA PRO A 112 20.74 43.96 -21.38
C PRO A 112 21.96 43.14 -21.80
N ARG A 113 22.00 42.73 -23.06
CA ARG A 113 23.18 42.10 -23.61
C ARG A 113 24.31 43.11 -23.60
N GLY A 114 25.39 42.81 -22.90
CA GLY A 114 26.57 43.67 -22.86
C GLY A 114 27.14 43.93 -24.24
N HIS A 115 27.60 45.10 -24.45
CA HIS A 115 28.27 45.50 -25.69
C HIS A 115 29.77 45.22 -25.59
#